data_fa009f6e20fcb7de9535f34fe2224117
#
_entry.id   fa009f6e20fcb7de9535f34fe2224117
#
_cell.length_a   1.000
_cell.length_b   1.000
_cell.length_c   1.000
_cell.angle_alpha   90.00
_cell.angle_beta   90.00
_cell.angle_gamma   90.00
#
_symmetry.space_group_name_H-M   'P 1'
#
loop_
_entity.id
_entity.type
_entity.pdbx_description
1 polymer ?
#
loop_
_entity_poly.entity_id
_entity_poly.type
_entity_poly.pdbx_seq_one_letter_code
_entity_poly.pdbx_strand_id
1 'polypeptide(L)'
;MRKGLVTFVGTVVFLLLFTVTAFADSRFVTASVLNIRSEASTDSNIIGQVVCGDEIEVVEITNDTWVKVQLGDRYGYVAREYLAVSRDAVRLGSRSGKRPVSQGQSVVEYAKQFIGTPYVYGGSSPSGFDCSGFVKYVYSKFGVNLTRTSYSQVNEGTYVARENLQPGDLVFFGSAGNVHHVGIYVSDGNFIHAPKPGKTVRIETLESGYYNYNYYTARRVK
;
A
#
# COMPACT_ATOMS: atom_id res chain seq x y z
N MET A 1 78.54 -41.72 -0.33
CA MET A 1 77.17 -41.95 -0.63
C MET A 1 76.33 -41.23 0.43
N ARG A 2 75.84 -39.99 0.16
CA ARG A 2 75.00 -39.25 1.09
C ARG A 2 73.53 -39.30 0.55
N LYS A 3 72.65 -39.91 1.32
CA LYS A 3 71.24 -39.98 1.01
C LYS A 3 70.58 -38.68 1.53
N GLY A 4 70.09 -37.87 0.61
CA GLY A 4 69.27 -36.66 0.96
C GLY A 4 67.88 -37.07 1.35
N LEU A 5 67.44 -36.57 2.49
CA LEU A 5 66.09 -36.71 3.02
C LEU A 5 65.25 -35.53 2.48
N VAL A 6 64.28 -35.82 1.64
CA VAL A 6 63.28 -34.80 1.15
C VAL A 6 62.14 -34.75 2.13
N THR A 7 62.02 -33.65 2.87
CA THR A 7 60.91 -33.38 3.76
C THR A 7 59.79 -32.75 2.99
N PHE A 8 58.67 -33.45 2.86
CA PHE A 8 57.44 -32.94 2.26
C PHE A 8 56.68 -32.16 3.32
N VAL A 9 56.65 -30.83 3.22
CA VAL A 9 55.81 -29.97 4.06
C VAL A 9 54.43 -29.89 3.39
N GLY A 10 53.51 -30.68 3.90
CA GLY A 10 52.10 -30.62 3.46
C GLY A 10 51.42 -29.41 4.09
N THR A 11 51.11 -28.42 3.29
CA THR A 11 50.27 -27.28 3.71
C THR A 11 48.80 -27.73 3.82
N VAL A 12 48.32 -27.90 5.05
CA VAL A 12 46.92 -28.16 5.32
C VAL A 12 46.15 -26.83 5.19
N VAL A 13 45.44 -26.66 4.07
CA VAL A 13 44.52 -25.55 3.88
C VAL A 13 43.26 -25.87 4.68
N PHE A 14 43.06 -25.19 5.80
CA PHE A 14 41.83 -25.26 6.61
C PHE A 14 40.78 -24.41 5.93
N LEU A 15 39.88 -25.04 5.16
CA LEU A 15 38.72 -24.38 4.56
C LEU A 15 37.73 -24.13 5.70
N LEU A 16 37.72 -22.90 6.22
CA LEU A 16 36.65 -22.42 7.12
C LEU A 16 35.37 -22.30 6.31
N LEU A 17 34.52 -23.33 6.40
CA LEU A 17 33.15 -23.27 5.96
C LEU A 17 32.38 -22.34 6.92
N PHE A 18 32.24 -21.07 6.54
CA PHE A 18 31.28 -20.19 7.17
C PHE A 18 29.87 -20.69 6.80
N THR A 19 29.25 -21.44 7.68
CA THR A 19 27.82 -21.69 7.61
C THR A 19 27.13 -20.37 7.96
N VAL A 20 26.68 -19.65 6.93
CA VAL A 20 25.73 -18.56 7.10
C VAL A 20 24.44 -19.23 7.57
N THR A 21 24.18 -19.23 8.88
CA THR A 21 22.86 -19.53 9.40
C THR A 21 21.97 -18.38 8.96
N ALA A 22 21.20 -18.59 7.90
CA ALA A 22 20.09 -17.71 7.58
C ALA A 22 19.15 -17.74 8.78
N PHE A 23 19.12 -16.68 9.56
CA PHE A 23 18.09 -16.49 10.57
C PHE A 23 16.79 -16.26 9.81
N ALA A 24 15.96 -17.28 9.72
CA ALA A 24 14.60 -17.13 9.29
C ALA A 24 13.89 -16.21 10.29
N ASP A 25 13.46 -15.04 9.82
CA ASP A 25 12.76 -14.05 10.64
C ASP A 25 11.26 -14.36 10.55
N SER A 26 10.73 -15.03 11.56
CA SER A 26 9.30 -15.33 11.65
C SER A 26 8.49 -14.06 11.88
N ARG A 27 7.46 -13.87 11.08
CA ARG A 27 6.51 -12.76 11.17
C ARG A 27 5.09 -13.27 11.26
N PHE A 28 4.22 -12.47 11.87
CA PHE A 28 2.80 -12.79 12.05
C PHE A 28 1.94 -11.90 11.17
N VAL A 29 0.99 -12.53 10.46
CA VAL A 29 0.06 -11.83 9.58
C VAL A 29 -0.95 -11.03 10.42
N THR A 30 -1.10 -9.74 10.08
CA THR A 30 -2.05 -8.83 10.73
C THR A 30 -3.31 -8.58 9.90
N ALA A 31 -3.25 -8.83 8.59
CA ALA A 31 -4.39 -8.70 7.68
C ALA A 31 -5.38 -9.84 7.86
N SER A 32 -6.69 -9.58 7.71
CA SER A 32 -7.73 -10.63 7.75
C SER A 32 -7.46 -11.72 6.71
N VAL A 33 -7.06 -11.31 5.50
CA VAL A 33 -6.54 -12.16 4.43
C VAL A 33 -5.40 -11.39 3.77
N LEU A 34 -4.24 -12.03 3.60
CA LEU A 34 -3.08 -11.49 2.92
C LEU A 34 -2.75 -12.36 1.72
N ASN A 35 -2.75 -11.76 0.53
CA ASN A 35 -2.38 -12.43 -0.69
C ASN A 35 -0.87 -12.65 -0.76
N ILE A 36 -0.49 -13.87 -1.14
CA ILE A 36 0.88 -14.21 -1.49
C ILE A 36 0.98 -14.20 -3.00
N ARG A 37 1.94 -13.48 -3.53
CA ARG A 37 2.09 -13.21 -4.95
C ARG A 37 3.34 -13.83 -5.54
N SER A 38 3.33 -14.05 -6.85
CA SER A 38 4.48 -14.63 -7.58
C SER A 38 5.68 -13.68 -7.67
N GLU A 39 5.42 -12.37 -7.59
CA GLU A 39 6.44 -11.30 -7.66
C GLU A 39 6.11 -10.18 -6.68
N ALA A 40 7.08 -9.30 -6.41
CA ALA A 40 6.96 -8.15 -5.52
C ALA A 40 6.15 -7.01 -6.17
N SER A 41 4.94 -7.31 -6.63
CA SER A 41 4.03 -6.39 -7.33
C SER A 41 2.57 -6.73 -7.07
N THR A 42 1.71 -5.72 -7.00
CA THR A 42 0.25 -5.89 -6.93
C THR A 42 -0.36 -6.46 -8.20
N ASP A 43 0.33 -6.33 -9.34
CA ASP A 43 -0.13 -6.79 -10.64
C ASP A 43 0.24 -8.26 -10.91
N SER A 44 1.08 -8.86 -10.06
CA SER A 44 1.49 -10.25 -10.19
C SER A 44 0.42 -11.23 -9.72
N ASN A 45 0.51 -12.48 -10.20
CA ASN A 45 -0.45 -13.52 -9.86
C ASN A 45 -0.48 -13.82 -8.36
N ILE A 46 -1.68 -14.02 -7.81
CA ILE A 46 -1.88 -14.55 -6.47
C ILE A 46 -1.62 -16.05 -6.51
N ILE A 47 -0.64 -16.53 -5.75
CA ILE A 47 -0.22 -17.94 -5.68
C ILE A 47 -0.57 -18.61 -4.36
N GLY A 48 -1.14 -17.85 -3.42
CA GLY A 48 -1.59 -18.32 -2.11
C GLY A 48 -2.18 -17.21 -1.28
N GLN A 49 -2.72 -17.59 -0.12
CA GLN A 49 -3.28 -16.66 0.86
C GLN A 49 -2.94 -17.16 2.27
N VAL A 50 -2.75 -16.22 3.19
CA VAL A 50 -2.61 -16.44 4.63
C VAL A 50 -3.56 -15.52 5.39
N VAL A 51 -3.92 -15.88 6.61
CA VAL A 51 -4.90 -15.14 7.40
C VAL A 51 -4.29 -14.55 8.68
N CYS A 52 -5.02 -13.67 9.32
CA CYS A 52 -4.61 -13.00 10.55
C CYS A 52 -4.19 -14.02 11.62
N GLY A 53 -2.98 -13.84 12.15
CA GLY A 53 -2.40 -14.72 13.17
C GLY A 53 -1.52 -15.84 12.62
N ASP A 54 -1.54 -16.09 11.31
CA ASP A 54 -0.60 -17.02 10.69
C ASP A 54 0.83 -16.55 10.88
N GLU A 55 1.71 -17.50 11.14
CA GLU A 55 3.15 -17.29 11.20
C GLU A 55 3.77 -17.63 9.84
N ILE A 56 4.54 -16.73 9.30
CA ILE A 56 5.22 -16.90 8.02
C ILE A 56 6.72 -16.61 8.18
N GLU A 57 7.52 -17.36 7.46
CA GLU A 57 8.96 -17.22 7.45
C GLU A 57 9.38 -16.20 6.38
N VAL A 58 9.99 -15.10 6.82
CA VAL A 58 10.55 -14.08 5.94
C VAL A 58 11.98 -14.47 5.60
N VAL A 59 12.23 -14.66 4.30
CA VAL A 59 13.54 -15.05 3.76
C VAL A 59 14.36 -13.82 3.38
N GLU A 60 13.69 -12.77 2.89
CA GLU A 60 14.35 -11.58 2.37
C GLU A 60 13.41 -10.36 2.45
N ILE A 61 13.96 -9.21 2.82
CA ILE A 61 13.29 -7.92 2.63
C ILE A 61 13.65 -7.44 1.23
N THR A 62 12.71 -7.59 0.30
CA THR A 62 12.94 -7.28 -1.11
C THR A 62 13.03 -5.77 -1.34
N ASN A 63 12.17 -5.00 -0.66
CA ASN A 63 12.17 -3.53 -0.65
C ASN A 63 11.30 -3.01 0.52
N ASP A 64 11.04 -1.70 0.58
CA ASP A 64 10.26 -1.08 1.66
C ASP A 64 8.80 -1.57 1.73
N THR A 65 8.26 -2.09 0.63
CA THR A 65 6.86 -2.51 0.49
C THR A 65 6.69 -4.03 0.54
N TRP A 66 7.66 -4.79 0.05
CA TRP A 66 7.53 -6.23 -0.18
C TRP A 66 8.60 -7.04 0.55
N VAL A 67 8.19 -8.19 1.06
CA VAL A 67 9.10 -9.21 1.59
C VAL A 67 8.86 -10.54 0.89
N LYS A 68 9.95 -11.29 0.71
CA LYS A 68 9.93 -12.64 0.19
C LYS A 68 9.71 -13.63 1.34
N VAL A 69 8.77 -14.53 1.18
CA VAL A 69 8.38 -15.50 2.20
C VAL A 69 8.48 -16.92 1.69
N GLN A 70 8.73 -17.87 2.60
CA GLN A 70 8.80 -19.29 2.31
C GLN A 70 7.39 -19.89 2.28
N LEU A 71 7.12 -20.76 1.31
CA LEU A 71 5.85 -21.47 1.10
C LEU A 71 6.14 -22.96 0.80
N GLY A 72 6.49 -23.73 1.81
CA GLY A 72 6.98 -25.09 1.59
C GLY A 72 8.24 -25.07 0.72
N ASP A 73 8.20 -25.68 -0.46
CA ASP A 73 9.34 -25.73 -1.39
C ASP A 73 9.43 -24.53 -2.34
N ARG A 74 8.56 -23.55 -2.21
CA ARG A 74 8.48 -22.36 -3.07
C ARG A 74 8.61 -21.08 -2.28
N TYR A 75 8.77 -19.99 -3.01
CA TYR A 75 8.77 -18.63 -2.47
C TYR A 75 7.60 -17.83 -3.02
N GLY A 76 7.17 -16.84 -2.26
CA GLY A 76 6.22 -15.85 -2.71
C GLY A 76 6.53 -14.50 -2.09
N TYR A 77 5.73 -13.50 -2.43
CA TYR A 77 5.90 -12.13 -1.95
C TYR A 77 4.63 -11.66 -1.27
N VAL A 78 4.80 -11.02 -0.10
CA VAL A 78 3.70 -10.40 0.64
C VAL A 78 4.02 -8.96 0.96
N ALA A 79 2.99 -8.14 1.12
CA ALA A 79 3.17 -6.75 1.50
C ALA A 79 3.62 -6.65 2.97
N ARG A 80 4.76 -6.00 3.18
CA ARG A 80 5.46 -5.89 4.47
C ARG A 80 4.64 -5.25 5.56
N GLU A 81 3.79 -4.29 5.21
CA GLU A 81 2.93 -3.54 6.15
C GLU A 81 1.95 -4.43 6.93
N TYR A 82 1.63 -5.62 6.40
CA TYR A 82 0.73 -6.59 7.04
C TYR A 82 1.45 -7.63 7.89
N LEU A 83 2.69 -7.38 8.27
CA LEU A 83 3.50 -8.28 9.08
C LEU A 83 3.92 -7.65 10.41
N ALA A 84 3.72 -8.39 11.49
CA ALA A 84 4.16 -8.02 12.84
C ALA A 84 5.32 -8.90 13.33
N VAL A 85 6.17 -8.35 14.18
CA VAL A 85 7.34 -9.04 14.76
C VAL A 85 6.98 -10.00 15.92
N SER A 86 5.77 -9.91 16.46
CA SER A 86 5.34 -10.76 17.56
C SER A 86 3.85 -11.08 17.50
N ARG A 87 3.44 -12.24 18.07
CA ARG A 87 2.03 -12.61 18.25
C ARG A 87 1.27 -11.64 19.15
N ASP A 88 1.93 -11.02 20.10
CA ASP A 88 1.29 -10.07 20.99
C ASP A 88 0.92 -8.79 20.24
N ALA A 89 1.69 -8.38 19.25
CA ALA A 89 1.34 -7.27 18.35
C ALA A 89 0.08 -7.60 17.55
N VAL A 90 -0.11 -8.85 17.11
CA VAL A 90 -1.35 -9.32 16.46
C VAL A 90 -2.52 -9.31 17.45
N ARG A 91 -2.32 -9.81 18.68
CA ARG A 91 -3.35 -9.85 19.74
C ARG A 91 -3.76 -8.47 20.22
N LEU A 92 -2.84 -7.54 20.32
CA LEU A 92 -3.13 -6.14 20.66
C LEU A 92 -3.95 -5.48 19.54
N GLY A 93 -3.64 -5.74 18.28
CA GLY A 93 -4.43 -5.33 17.12
C GLY A 93 -5.84 -5.94 17.12
N SER A 94 -5.98 -7.21 17.50
CA SER A 94 -7.26 -7.94 17.56
C SER A 94 -8.15 -7.54 18.74
N ARG A 95 -7.56 -7.22 19.92
CA ARG A 95 -8.32 -6.82 21.12
C ARG A 95 -8.85 -5.41 21.08
N SER A 96 -8.24 -4.52 20.34
CA SER A 96 -8.68 -3.13 20.23
C SER A 96 -9.71 -2.89 19.11
N GLY A 97 -9.99 -3.90 18.27
CA GLY A 97 -10.83 -3.71 17.08
C GLY A 97 -10.29 -2.64 16.11
N LYS A 98 -9.12 -2.08 16.42
CA LYS A 98 -8.42 -1.08 15.62
C LYS A 98 -6.98 -1.53 15.43
N ARG A 99 -6.65 -1.95 14.19
CA ARG A 99 -5.27 -1.79 13.71
C ARG A 99 -4.81 -0.36 14.01
N PRO A 100 -3.51 -0.08 14.10
CA PRO A 100 -3.05 1.26 13.80
C PRO A 100 -3.44 1.51 12.33
N VAL A 101 -4.63 2.08 12.17
CA VAL A 101 -5.18 2.45 10.88
C VAL A 101 -4.27 3.56 10.39
N SER A 102 -3.62 3.39 9.26
CA SER A 102 -2.87 4.49 8.65
C SER A 102 -3.80 5.70 8.53
N GLN A 103 -3.28 6.91 8.65
CA GLN A 103 -4.11 8.11 8.47
C GLN A 103 -4.93 8.01 7.16
N GLY A 104 -4.30 7.51 6.09
CA GLY A 104 -4.98 7.30 4.80
C GLY A 104 -6.15 6.32 4.88
N GLN A 105 -6.03 5.22 5.61
CA GLN A 105 -7.13 4.30 5.84
C GLN A 105 -8.26 4.95 6.64
N SER A 106 -7.94 5.75 7.66
CA SER A 106 -8.93 6.51 8.44
C SER A 106 -9.66 7.52 7.56
N VAL A 107 -8.95 8.19 6.64
CA VAL A 107 -9.52 9.10 5.64
C VAL A 107 -10.52 8.36 4.76
N VAL A 108 -10.16 7.18 4.25
CA VAL A 108 -11.04 6.36 3.41
C VAL A 108 -12.30 5.91 4.17
N GLU A 109 -12.16 5.41 5.40
CA GLU A 109 -13.31 4.98 6.20
C GLU A 109 -14.26 6.15 6.54
N TYR A 110 -13.71 7.33 6.78
CA TYR A 110 -14.52 8.52 6.97
C TYR A 110 -15.20 8.97 5.65
N ALA A 111 -14.49 8.93 4.53
CA ALA A 111 -15.03 9.26 3.22
C ALA A 111 -16.21 8.36 2.82
N LYS A 112 -16.15 7.07 3.14
CA LYS A 112 -17.22 6.09 2.86
C LYS A 112 -18.56 6.43 3.55
N GLN A 113 -18.55 7.17 4.67
CA GLN A 113 -19.78 7.57 5.36
C GLN A 113 -20.66 8.51 4.53
N PHE A 114 -20.09 9.12 3.49
CA PHE A 114 -20.79 10.05 2.60
C PHE A 114 -21.27 9.41 1.29
N ILE A 115 -21.09 8.09 1.11
CA ILE A 115 -21.63 7.38 -0.07
C ILE A 115 -23.14 7.61 -0.13
N GLY A 116 -23.62 8.00 -1.31
CA GLY A 116 -25.02 8.35 -1.54
C GLY A 116 -25.33 9.86 -1.40
N THR A 117 -24.41 10.68 -0.84
CA THR A 117 -24.58 12.14 -0.80
C THR A 117 -24.64 12.71 -2.22
N PRO A 118 -25.63 13.56 -2.55
CA PRO A 118 -25.79 14.14 -3.88
C PRO A 118 -24.59 15.00 -4.30
N TYR A 119 -24.28 14.95 -5.59
CA TYR A 119 -23.37 15.95 -6.18
C TYR A 119 -24.08 17.32 -6.26
N VAL A 120 -23.42 18.33 -5.72
CA VAL A 120 -23.84 19.74 -5.84
C VAL A 120 -22.64 20.55 -6.28
N TYR A 121 -22.74 21.25 -7.41
CA TYR A 121 -21.65 22.13 -7.86
C TYR A 121 -21.38 23.23 -6.82
N GLY A 122 -20.10 23.42 -6.46
CA GLY A 122 -19.71 24.31 -5.36
C GLY A 122 -19.98 23.77 -3.96
N GLY A 123 -20.57 22.57 -3.83
CA GLY A 123 -20.89 21.94 -2.54
C GLY A 123 -19.66 21.46 -1.79
N SER A 124 -19.67 21.65 -0.46
CA SER A 124 -18.56 21.26 0.42
C SER A 124 -19.05 20.82 1.80
N SER A 125 -20.27 20.29 1.89
CA SER A 125 -20.91 19.84 3.13
C SER A 125 -21.69 18.54 2.92
N PRO A 126 -22.12 17.83 3.98
CA PRO A 126 -22.92 16.61 3.89
C PRO A 126 -24.27 16.76 3.19
N SER A 127 -24.75 17.97 2.95
CA SER A 127 -25.95 18.23 2.14
C SER A 127 -25.70 18.13 0.64
N GLY A 128 -24.43 18.15 0.21
CA GLY A 128 -24.01 17.99 -1.18
C GLY A 128 -22.57 18.39 -1.39
N PHE A 129 -21.89 17.66 -2.24
CA PHE A 129 -20.47 17.86 -2.56
C PHE A 129 -20.24 17.99 -4.06
N ASP A 130 -19.31 18.84 -4.46
CA ASP A 130 -18.56 18.62 -5.69
C ASP A 130 -17.27 17.81 -5.41
N CYS A 131 -16.51 17.46 -6.45
CA CYS A 131 -15.37 16.56 -6.32
C CYS A 131 -14.29 17.07 -5.33
N SER A 132 -13.86 18.32 -5.48
CA SER A 132 -12.83 18.93 -4.65
C SER A 132 -13.37 19.38 -3.27
N GLY A 133 -14.62 19.76 -3.19
CA GLY A 133 -15.31 20.07 -1.92
C GLY A 133 -15.46 18.83 -1.03
N PHE A 134 -15.75 17.68 -1.63
CA PHE A 134 -15.75 16.38 -0.95
C PHE A 134 -14.39 16.06 -0.35
N VAL A 135 -13.34 16.11 -1.17
CA VAL A 135 -11.97 15.83 -0.74
C VAL A 135 -11.54 16.79 0.38
N LYS A 136 -11.76 18.11 0.19
CA LYS A 136 -11.46 19.12 1.19
C LYS A 136 -12.19 18.85 2.51
N TYR A 137 -13.47 18.53 2.46
CA TYR A 137 -14.28 18.25 3.65
C TYR A 137 -13.77 17.03 4.41
N VAL A 138 -13.48 15.95 3.70
CA VAL A 138 -12.96 14.72 4.31
C VAL A 138 -11.61 14.99 4.99
N TYR A 139 -10.69 15.64 4.32
CA TYR A 139 -9.34 15.89 4.84
C TYR A 139 -9.31 16.90 6.00
N SER A 140 -10.25 17.86 6.03
CA SER A 140 -10.36 18.81 7.16
C SER A 140 -10.62 18.11 8.49
N LYS A 141 -11.29 16.94 8.49
CA LYS A 141 -11.50 16.11 9.69
C LYS A 141 -10.20 15.59 10.29
N PHE A 142 -9.15 15.51 9.49
CA PHE A 142 -7.82 15.02 9.88
C PHE A 142 -6.79 16.15 10.02
N GLY A 143 -7.26 17.41 10.08
CA GLY A 143 -6.39 18.58 10.25
C GLY A 143 -5.69 19.05 8.97
N VAL A 144 -5.98 18.45 7.81
CA VAL A 144 -5.40 18.84 6.52
C VAL A 144 -6.33 19.81 5.79
N ASN A 145 -5.89 21.06 5.63
CA ASN A 145 -6.65 22.13 4.99
C ASN A 145 -6.27 22.27 3.52
N LEU A 146 -6.95 21.51 2.66
CA LEU A 146 -6.77 21.60 1.22
C LEU A 146 -7.41 22.86 0.62
N THR A 147 -6.89 23.35 -0.47
CA THR A 147 -7.51 24.40 -1.29
C THR A 147 -8.89 23.97 -1.82
N ARG A 148 -9.66 24.92 -2.39
CA ARG A 148 -11.07 24.63 -2.75
C ARG A 148 -11.20 23.85 -4.04
N THR A 149 -10.31 23.96 -4.98
CA THR A 149 -10.48 23.43 -6.34
C THR A 149 -9.53 22.28 -6.64
N SER A 150 -9.96 21.29 -7.46
CA SER A 150 -9.09 20.21 -7.93
C SER A 150 -7.86 20.75 -8.67
N TYR A 151 -8.05 21.83 -9.38
CA TYR A 151 -7.03 22.57 -10.10
C TYR A 151 -5.89 23.10 -9.20
N SER A 152 -6.20 23.49 -7.97
CA SER A 152 -5.20 23.91 -6.97
C SER A 152 -4.68 22.71 -6.15
N GLN A 153 -5.57 21.79 -5.77
CA GLN A 153 -5.23 20.61 -4.96
C GLN A 153 -4.18 19.71 -5.62
N VAL A 154 -4.12 19.68 -6.94
CA VAL A 154 -3.13 18.88 -7.69
C VAL A 154 -1.67 19.29 -7.41
N ASN A 155 -1.46 20.49 -6.89
CA ASN A 155 -0.14 21.00 -6.52
C ASN A 155 0.20 20.81 -5.04
N GLU A 156 -0.72 20.23 -4.24
CA GLU A 156 -0.51 20.01 -2.81
C GLU A 156 0.03 18.61 -2.52
N GLY A 157 0.85 18.50 -1.47
CA GLY A 157 1.45 17.25 -1.05
C GLY A 157 2.59 16.76 -1.95
N THR A 158 2.94 15.49 -1.80
CA THR A 158 4.02 14.82 -2.53
C THR A 158 3.45 14.04 -3.71
N TYR A 159 4.15 14.02 -4.83
CA TYR A 159 3.82 13.17 -5.98
C TYR A 159 3.84 11.69 -5.59
N VAL A 160 2.89 10.93 -6.12
CA VAL A 160 2.80 9.48 -5.98
C VAL A 160 2.67 8.86 -7.37
N ALA A 161 3.54 7.93 -7.70
CA ALA A 161 3.41 7.13 -8.92
C ALA A 161 2.18 6.20 -8.80
N ARG A 162 1.52 5.91 -9.91
CA ARG A 162 0.25 5.16 -9.93
C ARG A 162 0.38 3.79 -9.27
N GLU A 163 1.49 3.11 -9.49
CA GLU A 163 1.84 1.80 -8.91
C GLU A 163 2.10 1.85 -7.40
N ASN A 164 2.33 3.04 -6.84
CA ASN A 164 2.62 3.27 -5.42
C ASN A 164 1.43 3.89 -4.65
N LEU A 165 0.23 3.86 -5.25
CA LEU A 165 -0.99 4.38 -4.63
C LEU A 165 -1.30 3.63 -3.34
N GLN A 166 -1.63 4.40 -2.30
CA GLN A 166 -2.03 3.91 -0.99
C GLN A 166 -3.39 4.52 -0.58
N PRO A 167 -4.17 3.85 0.27
CA PRO A 167 -5.40 4.42 0.79
C PRO A 167 -5.21 5.85 1.30
N GLY A 168 -6.09 6.75 0.87
CA GLY A 168 -6.03 8.17 1.20
C GLY A 168 -5.31 9.04 0.17
N ASP A 169 -4.55 8.50 -0.77
CA ASP A 169 -3.93 9.34 -1.82
C ASP A 169 -5.00 10.03 -2.65
N LEU A 170 -4.73 11.28 -3.04
CA LEU A 170 -5.56 12.02 -3.97
C LEU A 170 -5.24 11.59 -5.39
N VAL A 171 -6.25 11.22 -6.15
CA VAL A 171 -6.13 10.88 -7.56
C VAL A 171 -6.79 11.96 -8.41
N PHE A 172 -6.08 12.44 -9.43
CA PHE A 172 -6.50 13.57 -10.25
C PHE A 172 -6.69 13.15 -11.70
N PHE A 173 -7.69 13.78 -12.34
CA PHE A 173 -8.07 13.46 -13.70
C PHE A 173 -8.07 14.70 -14.57
N GLY A 174 -7.61 14.53 -15.82
CA GLY A 174 -7.46 15.60 -16.80
C GLY A 174 -6.11 15.54 -17.50
N SER A 175 -5.47 16.69 -17.64
CA SER A 175 -4.14 16.83 -18.25
C SER A 175 -3.37 17.98 -17.60
N ALA A 176 -2.10 18.14 -17.95
CA ALA A 176 -1.29 19.27 -17.52
C ALA A 176 -1.99 20.61 -17.81
N GLY A 177 -2.18 21.42 -16.78
CA GLY A 177 -2.90 22.72 -16.88
C GLY A 177 -4.42 22.61 -17.01
N ASN A 178 -5.01 21.41 -17.07
CA ASN A 178 -6.46 21.20 -17.17
C ASN A 178 -6.95 20.06 -16.29
N VAL A 179 -6.65 20.13 -14.99
CA VAL A 179 -7.16 19.18 -13.98
C VAL A 179 -8.58 19.57 -13.60
N HIS A 180 -9.54 18.72 -13.94
CA HIS A 180 -10.96 19.03 -13.75
C HIS A 180 -11.67 18.14 -12.73
N HIS A 181 -11.00 17.10 -12.20
CA HIS A 181 -11.61 16.19 -11.26
C HIS A 181 -10.60 15.60 -10.26
N VAL A 182 -11.09 15.20 -9.08
CA VAL A 182 -10.29 14.61 -8.00
C VAL A 182 -11.13 13.61 -7.22
N GLY A 183 -10.48 12.58 -6.68
CA GLY A 183 -11.04 11.63 -5.73
C GLY A 183 -9.99 11.15 -4.73
N ILE A 184 -10.40 10.27 -3.82
CA ILE A 184 -9.55 9.67 -2.79
C ILE A 184 -9.37 8.20 -3.14
N TYR A 185 -8.14 7.75 -3.29
CA TYR A 185 -7.83 6.34 -3.53
C TYR A 185 -8.22 5.48 -2.33
N VAL A 186 -8.90 4.35 -2.60
CA VAL A 186 -9.37 3.42 -1.58
C VAL A 186 -8.44 2.22 -1.45
N SER A 187 -8.40 1.38 -2.45
CA SER A 187 -7.54 0.19 -2.60
C SER A 187 -7.86 -0.51 -3.92
N ASP A 188 -6.99 -1.42 -4.36
CA ASP A 188 -7.26 -2.35 -5.46
C ASP A 188 -7.77 -1.66 -6.74
N GLY A 189 -7.13 -0.54 -7.09
CA GLY A 189 -7.52 0.25 -8.26
C GLY A 189 -8.84 1.04 -8.11
N ASN A 190 -9.41 1.12 -6.90
CA ASN A 190 -10.66 1.85 -6.66
C ASN A 190 -10.43 3.18 -5.94
N PHE A 191 -11.30 4.14 -6.20
CA PHE A 191 -11.30 5.45 -5.56
C PHE A 191 -12.73 5.93 -5.26
N ILE A 192 -12.88 6.79 -4.25
CA ILE A 192 -14.14 7.38 -3.84
C ILE A 192 -14.19 8.87 -4.22
N HIS A 193 -15.31 9.34 -4.77
CA HIS A 193 -15.44 10.70 -5.24
C HIS A 193 -16.89 11.15 -5.35
N ALA A 194 -17.12 12.46 -5.53
CA ALA A 194 -18.39 13.06 -5.97
C ALA A 194 -18.28 13.32 -7.50
N PRO A 195 -18.95 12.52 -8.37
CA PRO A 195 -18.61 12.48 -9.80
C PRO A 195 -19.08 13.68 -10.61
N LYS A 196 -20.40 13.93 -10.66
CA LYS A 196 -21.03 15.00 -11.48
C LYS A 196 -22.49 15.20 -11.13
N PRO A 197 -23.17 16.26 -11.61
CA PRO A 197 -24.60 16.48 -11.42
C PRO A 197 -25.46 15.25 -11.76
N GLY A 198 -26.46 15.00 -10.93
CA GLY A 198 -27.37 13.86 -11.05
C GLY A 198 -26.79 12.53 -10.56
N LYS A 199 -25.60 12.55 -9.97
CA LYS A 199 -24.96 11.40 -9.33
C LYS A 199 -24.69 11.68 -7.84
N THR A 200 -24.28 10.64 -7.14
CA THR A 200 -23.96 10.72 -5.71
C THR A 200 -22.49 10.32 -5.47
N VAL A 201 -21.96 10.65 -4.29
CA VAL A 201 -20.67 10.14 -3.82
C VAL A 201 -20.67 8.62 -3.92
N ARG A 202 -19.63 8.04 -4.52
CA ARG A 202 -19.52 6.60 -4.75
C ARG A 202 -18.08 6.17 -5.01
N ILE A 203 -17.88 4.86 -5.03
CA ILE A 203 -16.62 4.23 -5.42
C ILE A 203 -16.70 3.86 -6.91
N GLU A 204 -15.64 4.16 -7.65
CA GLU A 204 -15.43 3.77 -9.05
C GLU A 204 -13.98 3.28 -9.25
N THR A 205 -13.73 2.62 -10.38
CA THR A 205 -12.41 2.01 -10.65
C THR A 205 -11.51 2.93 -11.49
N LEU A 206 -10.20 2.85 -11.22
CA LEU A 206 -9.14 3.43 -12.06
C LEU A 206 -8.72 2.50 -13.21
N GLU A 207 -9.13 1.22 -13.17
CA GLU A 207 -8.59 0.18 -14.06
C GLU A 207 -9.26 0.13 -15.43
N SER A 208 -10.38 0.86 -15.61
CA SER A 208 -11.12 0.83 -16.86
C SER A 208 -11.89 2.14 -17.14
N GLY A 209 -12.33 2.30 -18.38
CA GLY A 209 -13.23 3.37 -18.81
C GLY A 209 -12.67 4.79 -18.69
N TYR A 210 -13.56 5.72 -18.40
CA TYR A 210 -13.27 7.17 -18.39
C TYR A 210 -12.13 7.53 -17.43
N TYR A 211 -12.10 6.99 -16.21
CA TYR A 211 -11.12 7.36 -15.19
C TYR A 211 -9.75 6.74 -15.46
N ASN A 212 -9.67 5.57 -16.07
CA ASN A 212 -8.39 5.02 -16.53
C ASN A 212 -7.76 5.89 -17.62
N TYR A 213 -8.57 6.26 -18.62
CA TYR A 213 -8.10 7.08 -19.76
C TYR A 213 -7.69 8.51 -19.36
N ASN A 214 -8.42 9.12 -18.42
CA ASN A 214 -8.20 10.50 -17.98
C ASN A 214 -7.34 10.61 -16.70
N TYR A 215 -6.80 9.50 -16.17
CA TYR A 215 -5.89 9.58 -15.04
C TYR A 215 -4.69 10.44 -15.38
N TYR A 216 -4.42 11.44 -14.53
CA TYR A 216 -3.33 12.38 -14.76
C TYR A 216 -2.18 12.19 -13.77
N THR A 217 -2.47 12.22 -12.48
CA THR A 217 -1.45 12.13 -11.42
C THR A 217 -2.07 11.81 -10.06
N ALA A 218 -1.23 11.55 -9.07
CA ALA A 218 -1.67 11.42 -7.67
C ALA A 218 -0.78 12.22 -6.72
N ARG A 219 -1.35 12.55 -5.54
CA ARG A 219 -0.69 13.27 -4.47
C ARG A 219 -0.99 12.63 -3.12
N ARG A 220 0.02 12.56 -2.27
CA ARG A 220 -0.10 12.20 -0.86
C ARG A 220 0.00 13.45 0.00
N VAL A 221 -1.07 13.74 0.73
CA VAL A 221 -1.16 14.85 1.67
C VAL A 221 -1.15 14.32 3.10
N LYS A 222 -0.59 15.09 4.03
CA LYS A 222 -0.42 14.71 5.45
C LYS A 222 -0.90 15.83 6.34
#